data_ddf066ab16646ea8568386fe1325f26a
#
_entry.id   ddf066ab16646ea8568386fe1325f26a
#
_cell.length_a   1.000
_cell.length_b   1.000
_cell.length_c   1.000
_cell.angle_alpha   90.00
_cell.angle_beta   90.00
_cell.angle_gamma   90.00
#
_symmetry.space_group_name_H-M   'P 1'
#
loop_
_entity.id
_entity.type
_entity.pdbx_description
1 polymer ?
#
loop_
_entity_poly.entity_id
_entity_poly.type
_entity_poly.pdbx_seq_one_letter_code
_entity_poly.pdbx_strand_id
1 'polypeptide(L)'
;MDNYTRAYVLGKLRFKAPKEIDYDELKTGINNLNATQNFSRISYSLEPKDNGNELKINLSENENKTFLKFGLHYDGLYKSAILVNVTHKKSMFKNDVLSMDLALGDNIRYNLDYYIDNGFYWSFGIKSRFNEFNRNVKTDFNDGTLFEQTGLNSLNMDFSDLTNQIYVQTVFIQKYLIGAGLEHKYLRIETENLEENSRVFENSTYISAFGYLKYDSFDNRYFPKNGWLFSGDIQSFLYSSDYTKEFDRFSIAKGEIGFAKNFAKKWTLKIQSEAGFSFGNESVDFFDFVLGGYGNQTINNFKHFLGYDFLIISGDSFIK
;
A
#
# COMPACT_ATOMS: atom_id res chain seq x y z
N MET A 1 -18.34 16.76 -20.09
CA MET A 1 -17.26 16.30 -19.19
C MET A 1 -16.02 16.07 -20.04
N ASP A 2 -14.99 16.85 -19.80
CA ASP A 2 -13.79 16.84 -20.65
C ASP A 2 -12.71 15.92 -20.12
N ASN A 3 -12.61 15.83 -18.79
CA ASN A 3 -11.52 15.15 -18.10
C ASN A 3 -11.93 13.84 -17.40
N TYR A 4 -13.22 13.54 -17.30
CA TYR A 4 -13.72 12.31 -16.68
C TYR A 4 -14.60 11.53 -17.65
N THR A 5 -14.44 10.20 -17.65
CA THR A 5 -15.25 9.32 -18.48
C THR A 5 -16.57 8.95 -17.79
N ARG A 6 -17.58 8.58 -18.58
CA ARG A 6 -18.83 8.01 -18.04
C ARG A 6 -18.57 6.78 -17.19
N ALA A 7 -17.63 5.94 -17.58
CA ALA A 7 -17.23 4.74 -16.85
C ALA A 7 -16.70 5.08 -15.44
N TYR A 8 -15.88 6.12 -15.33
CA TYR A 8 -15.39 6.63 -14.05
C TYR A 8 -16.55 7.05 -13.13
N VAL A 9 -17.46 7.88 -13.65
CA VAL A 9 -18.59 8.37 -12.87
C VAL A 9 -19.48 7.23 -12.39
N LEU A 10 -19.84 6.29 -13.29
CA LEU A 10 -20.65 5.11 -12.94
C LEU A 10 -19.95 4.22 -11.91
N GLY A 11 -18.62 4.09 -12.02
CA GLY A 11 -17.81 3.36 -11.04
C GLY A 11 -17.87 3.97 -9.63
N LYS A 12 -17.88 5.31 -9.54
CA LYS A 12 -18.02 6.01 -8.26
C LYS A 12 -19.45 5.98 -7.71
N LEU A 13 -20.45 6.04 -8.58
CA LEU A 13 -21.85 5.85 -8.20
C LEU A 13 -22.15 4.43 -7.71
N ARG A 14 -21.34 3.46 -8.11
CA ARG A 14 -21.44 2.05 -7.74
C ARG A 14 -22.73 1.34 -8.21
N PHE A 15 -23.41 1.87 -9.21
CA PHE A 15 -24.50 1.18 -9.88
C PHE A 15 -24.45 1.38 -11.41
N LYS A 16 -25.04 0.45 -12.15
CA LYS A 16 -25.21 0.48 -13.62
C LYS A 16 -26.68 0.43 -13.94
N ALA A 17 -27.15 1.29 -14.82
CA ALA A 17 -28.51 1.23 -15.36
C ALA A 17 -28.61 0.16 -16.47
N PRO A 18 -29.79 -0.49 -16.68
CA PRO A 18 -31.00 -0.35 -15.87
C PRO A 18 -30.94 -1.18 -14.57
N LYS A 19 -31.38 -0.62 -13.46
CA LYS A 19 -31.44 -1.27 -12.14
C LYS A 19 -32.46 -0.55 -11.27
N GLU A 20 -33.18 -1.28 -10.46
CA GLU A 20 -33.88 -0.69 -9.32
C GLU A 20 -32.86 -0.19 -8.30
N ILE A 21 -32.97 1.08 -7.92
CA ILE A 21 -32.07 1.75 -6.98
C ILE A 21 -32.94 2.37 -5.90
N ASP A 22 -32.57 2.16 -4.65
CA ASP A 22 -33.18 2.89 -3.56
C ASP A 22 -32.52 4.27 -3.35
N TYR A 23 -33.16 5.10 -2.54
CA TYR A 23 -32.66 6.44 -2.25
C TYR A 23 -31.30 6.42 -1.53
N ASP A 24 -31.07 5.43 -0.67
CA ASP A 24 -29.83 5.32 0.10
C ASP A 24 -28.67 4.89 -0.80
N GLU A 25 -28.89 4.01 -1.79
CA GLU A 25 -27.90 3.67 -2.82
C GLU A 25 -27.52 4.91 -3.64
N LEU A 26 -28.50 5.69 -4.09
CA LEU A 26 -28.26 6.93 -4.84
C LEU A 26 -27.47 7.94 -4.01
N LYS A 27 -27.90 8.17 -2.77
CA LYS A 27 -27.22 9.08 -1.83
C LYS A 27 -25.78 8.67 -1.58
N THR A 28 -25.54 7.38 -1.38
CA THR A 28 -24.20 6.82 -1.20
C THR A 28 -23.34 7.04 -2.44
N GLY A 29 -23.89 6.80 -3.64
CA GLY A 29 -23.20 7.06 -4.90
C GLY A 29 -22.82 8.53 -5.09
N ILE A 30 -23.74 9.45 -4.80
CA ILE A 30 -23.46 10.90 -4.86
C ILE A 30 -22.38 11.30 -3.83
N ASN A 31 -22.43 10.76 -2.61
CA ASN A 31 -21.39 10.99 -1.60
C ASN A 31 -20.02 10.49 -2.05
N ASN A 32 -19.96 9.34 -2.71
CA ASN A 32 -18.71 8.82 -3.29
C ASN A 32 -18.14 9.77 -4.37
N LEU A 33 -19.00 10.32 -5.23
CA LEU A 33 -18.58 11.32 -6.22
C LEU A 33 -18.07 12.59 -5.55
N ASN A 34 -18.77 13.10 -4.54
CA ASN A 34 -18.34 14.27 -3.76
C ASN A 34 -17.00 14.05 -3.07
N ALA A 35 -16.80 12.86 -2.49
CA ALA A 35 -15.56 12.50 -1.81
C ALA A 35 -14.32 12.53 -2.72
N THR A 36 -14.50 12.38 -4.04
CA THR A 36 -13.39 12.51 -5.00
C THR A 36 -12.87 13.93 -5.12
N GLN A 37 -13.65 14.96 -4.76
CA GLN A 37 -13.34 16.38 -4.96
C GLN A 37 -13.04 16.74 -6.44
N ASN A 38 -13.52 15.93 -7.37
CA ASN A 38 -13.32 16.16 -8.80
C ASN A 38 -14.39 17.04 -9.41
N PHE A 39 -15.50 17.21 -8.69
CA PHE A 39 -16.64 18.00 -9.14
C PHE A 39 -16.95 19.09 -8.12
N SER A 40 -17.08 20.30 -8.60
CA SER A 40 -17.47 21.48 -7.80
C SER A 40 -18.98 21.52 -7.53
N ARG A 41 -19.77 20.93 -8.44
CA ARG A 41 -21.23 20.81 -8.32
C ARG A 41 -21.70 19.48 -8.83
N ILE A 42 -22.57 18.84 -8.04
CA ILE A 42 -23.26 17.61 -8.41
C ILE A 42 -24.74 17.86 -8.16
N SER A 43 -25.58 17.72 -9.21
CA SER A 43 -27.01 17.76 -9.09
C SER A 43 -27.64 16.64 -9.90
N TYR A 44 -28.81 16.18 -9.51
CA TYR A 44 -29.52 15.13 -10.24
C TYR A 44 -31.02 15.43 -10.32
N SER A 45 -31.66 14.90 -11.36
CA SER A 45 -33.09 14.88 -11.54
C SER A 45 -33.56 13.52 -12.02
N LEU A 46 -34.78 13.17 -11.65
CA LEU A 46 -35.48 11.97 -12.13
C LEU A 46 -36.53 12.42 -13.13
N GLU A 47 -36.46 11.94 -14.37
CA GLU A 47 -37.44 12.23 -15.42
C GLU A 47 -38.24 10.95 -15.71
N PRO A 48 -39.59 10.99 -15.64
CA PRO A 48 -40.41 9.85 -15.97
C PRO A 48 -40.22 9.42 -17.43
N LYS A 49 -40.10 8.11 -17.66
CA LYS A 49 -40.11 7.46 -18.98
C LYS A 49 -41.04 6.27 -18.97
N ASP A 50 -41.43 5.76 -20.14
CA ASP A 50 -42.43 4.70 -20.33
C ASP A 50 -42.20 3.43 -19.48
N ASN A 51 -40.91 3.09 -19.18
CA ASN A 51 -40.54 1.91 -18.42
C ASN A 51 -39.74 2.25 -17.13
N GLY A 52 -40.00 3.39 -16.48
CA GLY A 52 -39.35 3.78 -15.25
C GLY A 52 -38.94 5.24 -15.22
N ASN A 53 -37.86 5.55 -14.55
CA ASN A 53 -37.31 6.92 -14.43
C ASN A 53 -35.92 6.99 -15.04
N GLU A 54 -35.62 8.03 -15.80
CA GLU A 54 -34.25 8.36 -16.20
C GLU A 54 -33.60 9.23 -15.13
N LEU A 55 -32.47 8.76 -14.59
CA LEU A 55 -31.63 9.52 -13.68
C LEU A 55 -30.67 10.39 -14.50
N LYS A 56 -30.88 11.69 -14.50
CA LYS A 56 -29.95 12.68 -15.07
C LYS A 56 -29.06 13.22 -13.98
N ILE A 57 -27.75 13.08 -14.15
CA ILE A 57 -26.75 13.64 -13.25
C ILE A 57 -25.99 14.74 -13.97
N ASN A 58 -26.07 15.94 -13.43
CA ASN A 58 -25.33 17.11 -13.94
C ASN A 58 -24.09 17.32 -13.08
N LEU A 59 -22.93 17.32 -13.73
CA LEU A 59 -21.63 17.41 -13.08
C LEU A 59 -20.88 18.64 -13.62
N SER A 60 -20.41 19.51 -12.75
CA SER A 60 -19.47 20.57 -13.07
C SER A 60 -18.10 20.17 -12.54
N GLU A 61 -17.12 20.05 -13.43
CA GLU A 61 -15.76 19.66 -13.03
C GLU A 61 -15.10 20.75 -12.18
N ASN A 62 -14.30 20.31 -11.20
CA ASN A 62 -13.52 21.23 -10.38
C ASN A 62 -12.35 21.80 -11.20
N GLU A 63 -12.17 23.12 -11.16
CA GLU A 63 -11.07 23.81 -11.84
C GLU A 63 -9.73 23.55 -11.16
N ASN A 64 -9.75 23.37 -9.83
CA ASN A 64 -8.55 23.09 -9.06
C ASN A 64 -8.04 21.67 -9.36
N LYS A 65 -6.85 21.60 -9.93
CA LYS A 65 -6.20 20.35 -10.32
C LYS A 65 -5.06 19.95 -9.38
N THR A 66 -4.47 20.94 -8.70
CA THR A 66 -3.27 20.74 -7.88
C THR A 66 -3.57 20.99 -6.41
N PHE A 67 -3.16 20.08 -5.57
CA PHE A 67 -3.30 20.17 -4.12
C PHE A 67 -1.93 19.99 -3.49
N LEU A 68 -1.61 20.86 -2.55
CA LEU A 68 -0.40 20.82 -1.74
C LEU A 68 -0.78 20.56 -0.29
N LYS A 69 -0.05 19.66 0.36
CA LYS A 69 -0.18 19.37 1.79
C LYS A 69 1.20 19.38 2.42
N PHE A 70 1.29 19.93 3.61
CA PHE A 70 2.51 19.98 4.40
C PHE A 70 2.28 19.31 5.75
N GLY A 71 3.32 18.74 6.31
CA GLY A 71 3.31 18.15 7.63
C GLY A 71 4.70 18.06 8.23
N LEU A 72 4.74 17.71 9.50
CA LEU A 72 5.97 17.38 10.22
C LEU A 72 5.89 15.94 10.68
N HIS A 73 7.01 15.24 10.66
CA HIS A 73 7.12 13.86 11.07
C HIS A 73 8.30 13.70 12.03
N TYR A 74 8.08 12.88 13.05
CA TYR A 74 9.13 12.41 13.93
C TYR A 74 8.80 11.01 14.42
N ASP A 75 9.70 10.05 14.23
CA ASP A 75 9.62 8.72 14.83
C ASP A 75 11.01 8.14 15.15
N GLY A 76 11.03 6.98 15.81
CA GLY A 76 12.28 6.33 16.22
C GLY A 76 13.11 5.73 15.08
N LEU A 77 12.51 5.48 13.92
CA LEU A 77 13.19 4.90 12.75
C LEU A 77 13.68 5.98 11.79
N TYR A 78 12.77 6.83 11.33
CA TYR A 78 13.05 7.83 10.30
C TYR A 78 13.45 9.20 10.86
N LYS A 79 13.43 9.36 12.18
CA LYS A 79 13.77 10.60 12.87
C LYS A 79 12.90 11.78 12.42
N SER A 80 13.49 12.96 12.23
CA SER A 80 12.74 14.17 11.88
C SER A 80 12.66 14.37 10.37
N ALA A 81 11.47 14.79 9.89
CA ALA A 81 11.30 15.17 8.50
C ALA A 81 10.18 16.21 8.31
N ILE A 82 10.33 17.03 7.28
CA ILE A 82 9.26 17.82 6.69
C ILE A 82 8.58 16.95 5.63
N LEU A 83 7.28 16.86 5.72
CA LEU A 83 6.46 16.14 4.74
C LEU A 83 5.86 17.11 3.75
N VAL A 84 5.97 16.80 2.47
CA VAL A 84 5.34 17.57 1.39
C VAL A 84 4.59 16.59 0.49
N ASN A 85 3.28 16.79 0.32
CA ASN A 85 2.50 16.07 -0.68
C ASN A 85 2.08 17.01 -1.79
N VAL A 86 2.32 16.60 -3.03
CA VAL A 86 1.81 17.26 -4.24
C VAL A 86 0.89 16.25 -4.92
N THR A 87 -0.40 16.61 -5.07
CA THR A 87 -1.35 15.82 -5.84
C THR A 87 -1.84 16.64 -7.02
N HIS A 88 -1.64 16.13 -8.24
CA HIS A 88 -2.10 16.75 -9.46
C HIS A 88 -3.07 15.80 -10.19
N LYS A 89 -4.26 16.30 -10.49
CA LYS A 89 -5.31 15.54 -11.19
C LYS A 89 -5.40 15.99 -12.64
N LYS A 90 -5.78 15.10 -13.53
CA LYS A 90 -5.95 15.40 -14.97
C LYS A 90 -4.62 15.85 -15.59
N SER A 91 -3.56 15.08 -15.30
CA SER A 91 -2.19 15.38 -15.71
C SER A 91 -1.95 15.10 -17.20
N MET A 92 -2.14 13.84 -17.60
CA MET A 92 -1.86 13.37 -18.97
C MET A 92 -3.09 12.77 -19.65
N PHE A 93 -3.89 11.99 -18.89
CA PHE A 93 -5.05 11.28 -19.41
C PHE A 93 -6.33 11.62 -18.64
N LYS A 94 -7.46 11.15 -19.16
CA LYS A 94 -8.72 11.23 -18.40
C LYS A 94 -8.68 10.34 -17.18
N ASN A 95 -9.31 10.80 -16.10
CA ASN A 95 -9.43 10.10 -14.82
C ASN A 95 -8.10 9.85 -14.08
N ASP A 96 -7.01 10.48 -14.49
CA ASP A 96 -5.72 10.26 -13.86
C ASP A 96 -5.49 11.11 -12.61
N VAL A 97 -4.62 10.62 -11.76
CA VAL A 97 -4.10 11.30 -10.57
C VAL A 97 -2.61 10.98 -10.46
N LEU A 98 -1.81 12.01 -10.37
CA LEU A 98 -0.40 11.94 -9.98
C LEU A 98 -0.28 12.45 -8.55
N SER A 99 0.26 11.64 -7.65
CA SER A 99 0.55 12.02 -6.27
C SER A 99 2.00 11.76 -5.95
N MET A 100 2.66 12.73 -5.32
CA MET A 100 4.04 12.62 -4.88
C MET A 100 4.13 13.03 -3.42
N ASP A 101 4.57 12.10 -2.59
CA ASP A 101 4.91 12.35 -1.19
C ASP A 101 6.43 12.44 -1.05
N LEU A 102 6.91 13.47 -0.40
CA LEU A 102 8.31 13.69 -0.08
C LEU A 102 8.45 13.80 1.44
N ALA A 103 9.43 13.12 2.01
CA ALA A 103 9.89 13.32 3.37
C ALA A 103 11.36 13.76 3.31
N LEU A 104 11.60 15.01 3.70
CA LEU A 104 12.90 15.67 3.64
C LEU A 104 13.38 15.93 5.08
N GLY A 105 14.48 15.30 5.46
CA GLY A 105 15.03 15.41 6.80
C GLY A 105 16.21 14.45 7.01
N ASP A 106 16.30 13.84 8.17
CA ASP A 106 17.41 12.95 8.53
C ASP A 106 17.49 11.71 7.60
N ASN A 107 16.34 11.21 7.15
CA ASN A 107 16.24 10.08 6.23
C ASN A 107 15.30 10.45 5.08
N ILE A 108 15.83 10.49 3.88
CA ILE A 108 15.10 10.94 2.68
C ILE A 108 14.21 9.82 2.19
N ARG A 109 12.95 10.16 1.89
CA ARG A 109 11.98 9.22 1.32
C ARG A 109 11.10 9.90 0.31
N TYR A 110 10.72 9.18 -0.72
CA TYR A 110 9.63 9.60 -1.59
C TYR A 110 8.69 8.45 -1.93
N ASN A 111 7.47 8.80 -2.28
CA ASN A 111 6.48 7.90 -2.87
C ASN A 111 5.76 8.64 -3.99
N LEU A 112 5.91 8.15 -5.22
CA LEU A 112 5.23 8.65 -6.40
C LEU A 112 4.20 7.61 -6.83
N ASP A 113 2.97 8.04 -7.00
CA ASP A 113 1.85 7.20 -7.46
C ASP A 113 1.15 7.90 -8.62
N TYR A 114 1.17 7.25 -9.78
CA TYR A 114 0.40 7.66 -10.95
C TYR A 114 -0.67 6.61 -11.24
N TYR A 115 -1.92 7.02 -11.25
CA TYR A 115 -3.05 6.11 -11.35
C TYR A 115 -4.13 6.63 -12.30
N ILE A 116 -4.60 5.76 -13.20
CA ILE A 116 -5.71 6.00 -14.11
C ILE A 116 -6.91 5.16 -13.66
N ASP A 117 -7.95 5.81 -13.18
CA ASP A 117 -9.14 5.17 -12.61
C ASP A 117 -10.24 5.01 -13.70
N ASN A 118 -10.44 3.80 -14.16
CA ASN A 118 -11.46 3.48 -15.15
C ASN A 118 -12.79 2.97 -14.54
N GLY A 119 -12.98 3.15 -13.24
CA GLY A 119 -14.21 2.77 -12.54
C GLY A 119 -14.38 1.27 -12.41
N PHE A 120 -15.37 0.68 -13.12
CA PHE A 120 -15.61 -0.77 -13.11
C PHE A 120 -14.71 -1.57 -14.03
N TYR A 121 -13.92 -0.91 -14.87
CA TYR A 121 -12.99 -1.54 -15.78
C TYR A 121 -11.59 -1.62 -15.16
N TRP A 122 -10.67 -2.26 -15.89
CA TRP A 122 -9.28 -2.32 -15.47
C TRP A 122 -8.68 -0.92 -15.41
N SER A 123 -8.16 -0.61 -14.26
CA SER A 123 -7.43 0.62 -13.97
C SER A 123 -5.93 0.32 -13.91
N PHE A 124 -5.11 1.30 -14.23
CA PHE A 124 -3.66 1.15 -14.39
C PHE A 124 -2.94 2.05 -13.39
N GLY A 125 -1.85 1.55 -12.84
CA GLY A 125 -1.01 2.32 -11.94
C GLY A 125 0.47 2.09 -12.14
N ILE A 126 1.24 3.14 -11.83
CA ILE A 126 2.69 3.11 -11.74
C ILE A 126 3.05 3.69 -10.38
N LYS A 127 3.90 3.00 -9.64
CA LYS A 127 4.44 3.47 -8.35
C LYS A 127 5.94 3.47 -8.39
N SER A 128 6.54 4.49 -7.77
CA SER A 128 7.95 4.53 -7.47
C SER A 128 8.13 4.98 -6.03
N ARG A 129 8.88 4.24 -5.27
CA ARG A 129 9.11 4.50 -3.85
C ARG A 129 10.58 4.35 -3.53
N PHE A 130 11.11 5.31 -2.80
CA PHE A 130 12.44 5.25 -2.22
C PHE A 130 12.36 5.45 -0.71
N ASN A 131 13.05 4.59 0.03
CA ASN A 131 13.21 4.72 1.47
C ASN A 131 14.68 4.57 1.82
N GLU A 132 15.13 5.41 2.71
CA GLU A 132 16.46 5.34 3.31
C GLU A 132 16.31 5.48 4.82
N PHE A 133 17.03 4.68 5.58
CA PHE A 133 17.10 4.81 7.03
C PHE A 133 18.35 4.11 7.57
N ASN A 134 18.80 4.62 8.71
CA ASN A 134 19.93 4.09 9.45
C ASN A 134 19.45 3.50 10.77
N ARG A 135 19.95 2.32 11.13
CA ARG A 135 19.57 1.65 12.36
C ARG A 135 20.68 0.80 12.95
N ASN A 136 20.84 0.88 14.28
CA ASN A 136 21.61 -0.10 15.01
C ASN A 136 20.86 -1.42 15.09
N VAL A 137 21.44 -2.47 14.55
CA VAL A 137 20.94 -3.84 14.58
C VAL A 137 21.86 -4.66 15.48
N LYS A 138 21.28 -5.46 16.38
CA LYS A 138 22.08 -6.36 17.22
C LYS A 138 22.68 -7.46 16.36
N THR A 139 23.89 -7.87 16.66
CA THR A 139 24.64 -8.89 15.92
C THR A 139 24.21 -10.32 16.25
N ASP A 140 23.33 -10.51 17.25
CA ASP A 140 22.64 -11.76 17.50
C ASP A 140 21.35 -11.96 16.68
N PHE A 141 21.04 -11.00 15.82
CA PHE A 141 20.03 -11.12 14.77
C PHE A 141 20.50 -12.19 13.78
N ASN A 142 19.69 -13.16 13.46
CA ASN A 142 20.07 -14.32 12.65
C ASN A 142 21.17 -15.20 13.32
N ASP A 143 20.85 -15.89 14.40
CA ASP A 143 21.66 -16.94 15.06
C ASP A 143 23.01 -16.55 15.68
N GLY A 144 23.35 -15.27 15.71
CA GLY A 144 24.57 -14.78 16.38
C GLY A 144 25.87 -14.89 15.58
N THR A 145 25.82 -15.39 14.33
CA THR A 145 27.03 -15.55 13.48
C THR A 145 27.77 -14.24 13.23
N LEU A 146 27.06 -13.12 13.13
CA LEU A 146 27.69 -11.80 12.99
C LEU A 146 28.50 -11.40 14.21
N PHE A 147 28.07 -11.75 15.42
CA PHE A 147 28.85 -11.52 16.64
C PHE A 147 30.12 -12.35 16.64
N GLU A 148 30.04 -13.63 16.29
CA GLU A 148 31.20 -14.53 16.21
C GLU A 148 32.24 -14.03 15.20
N GLN A 149 31.79 -13.48 14.06
CA GLN A 149 32.68 -12.97 13.03
C GLN A 149 33.29 -11.60 13.36
N THR A 150 32.55 -10.71 14.02
CA THR A 150 32.95 -9.32 14.19
C THR A 150 33.39 -8.97 15.60
N GLY A 151 32.94 -9.73 16.60
CA GLY A 151 33.12 -9.41 18.04
C GLY A 151 32.33 -8.18 18.50
N LEU A 152 31.44 -7.63 17.67
CA LEU A 152 30.64 -6.45 17.97
C LEU A 152 29.23 -6.86 18.42
N ASN A 153 28.68 -6.21 19.43
CA ASN A 153 27.32 -6.45 19.93
C ASN A 153 26.22 -5.82 19.07
N SER A 154 26.56 -4.85 18.23
CA SER A 154 25.65 -4.20 17.30
C SER A 154 26.38 -3.55 16.16
N LEU A 155 25.75 -3.50 14.99
CA LEU A 155 26.21 -2.81 13.80
C LEU A 155 25.24 -1.68 13.45
N ASN A 156 25.77 -0.55 13.02
CA ASN A 156 24.99 0.52 12.43
C ASN A 156 24.77 0.20 10.96
N MET A 157 23.54 -0.15 10.60
CA MET A 157 23.18 -0.58 9.25
C MET A 157 22.45 0.53 8.52
N ASP A 158 22.92 0.82 7.30
CA ASP A 158 22.29 1.73 6.35
C ASP A 158 21.45 0.91 5.37
N PHE A 159 20.16 1.19 5.34
CA PHE A 159 19.18 0.54 4.47
C PHE A 159 18.73 1.51 3.38
N SER A 160 18.82 1.10 2.13
CA SER A 160 18.30 1.83 0.97
C SER A 160 17.46 0.90 0.09
N ASP A 161 16.21 1.28 -0.15
CA ASP A 161 15.22 0.51 -0.89
C ASP A 161 14.57 1.39 -1.95
N LEU A 162 14.79 1.07 -3.23
CA LEU A 162 14.08 1.66 -4.36
C LEU A 162 13.15 0.63 -4.98
N THR A 163 11.86 0.90 -4.97
CA THR A 163 10.83 0.01 -5.51
C THR A 163 10.04 0.69 -6.60
N ASN A 164 9.99 0.11 -7.78
CA ASN A 164 9.18 0.57 -8.92
C ASN A 164 8.18 -0.51 -9.29
N GLN A 165 6.91 -0.14 -9.44
CA GLN A 165 5.82 -1.06 -9.77
C GLN A 165 5.00 -0.56 -10.94
N ILE A 166 4.60 -1.49 -11.81
CA ILE A 166 3.53 -1.30 -12.78
C ILE A 166 2.44 -2.32 -12.49
N TYR A 167 1.19 -1.89 -12.44
CA TYR A 167 0.11 -2.79 -12.06
C TYR A 167 -1.20 -2.45 -12.74
N VAL A 168 -2.07 -3.45 -12.80
CA VAL A 168 -3.46 -3.32 -13.20
C VAL A 168 -4.34 -3.82 -12.09
N GLN A 169 -5.49 -3.18 -11.91
CA GLN A 169 -6.47 -3.59 -10.91
C GLN A 169 -7.89 -3.30 -11.35
N THR A 170 -8.84 -4.03 -10.79
CA THR A 170 -10.26 -3.76 -10.97
C THR A 170 -11.03 -4.00 -9.68
N VAL A 171 -12.15 -3.30 -9.55
CA VAL A 171 -13.09 -3.48 -8.43
C VAL A 171 -14.33 -4.17 -8.96
N PHE A 172 -14.69 -5.32 -8.41
CA PHE A 172 -15.92 -6.01 -8.76
C PHE A 172 -16.83 -6.22 -7.55
N ILE A 173 -18.14 -6.30 -7.81
CA ILE A 173 -19.19 -6.39 -6.78
C ILE A 173 -19.01 -5.32 -5.67
N GLN A 174 -18.37 -4.19 -5.99
CA GLN A 174 -18.18 -3.01 -5.12
C GLN A 174 -17.38 -3.25 -3.82
N LYS A 175 -17.01 -4.47 -3.52
CA LYS A 175 -16.34 -4.88 -2.28
C LYS A 175 -15.01 -5.58 -2.50
N TYR A 176 -14.80 -6.12 -3.70
CA TYR A 176 -13.60 -6.86 -4.04
C TYR A 176 -12.69 -6.03 -4.93
N LEU A 177 -11.44 -5.95 -4.58
CA LEU A 177 -10.36 -5.40 -5.40
C LEU A 177 -9.41 -6.53 -5.74
N ILE A 178 -9.18 -6.76 -7.02
CA ILE A 178 -8.16 -7.68 -7.52
C ILE A 178 -7.18 -6.91 -8.37
N GLY A 179 -5.91 -7.22 -8.25
CA GLY A 179 -4.85 -6.63 -9.04
C GLY A 179 -3.63 -7.52 -9.17
N ALA A 180 -2.83 -7.22 -10.18
CA ALA A 180 -1.55 -7.88 -10.42
C ALA A 180 -0.58 -6.91 -11.08
N GLY A 181 0.71 -7.17 -10.95
CA GLY A 181 1.73 -6.31 -11.50
C GLY A 181 3.13 -6.92 -11.47
N LEU A 182 4.06 -6.10 -11.93
CA LEU A 182 5.49 -6.39 -11.86
C LEU A 182 6.17 -5.35 -10.99
N GLU A 183 7.17 -5.79 -10.27
CA GLU A 183 8.00 -4.95 -9.41
C GLU A 183 9.47 -5.10 -9.79
N HIS A 184 10.14 -3.98 -9.89
CA HIS A 184 11.58 -3.83 -9.88
C HIS A 184 11.97 -3.25 -8.54
N LYS A 185 12.85 -3.93 -7.82
CA LYS A 185 13.38 -3.50 -6.52
C LYS A 185 14.90 -3.47 -6.56
N TYR A 186 15.48 -2.37 -6.11
CA TYR A 186 16.89 -2.27 -5.79
C TYR A 186 17.03 -2.16 -4.27
N LEU A 187 17.79 -3.07 -3.67
CA LEU A 187 18.02 -3.14 -2.23
C LEU A 187 19.53 -3.02 -1.98
N ARG A 188 19.90 -2.10 -1.09
CA ARG A 188 21.28 -1.96 -0.60
C ARG A 188 21.26 -1.91 0.92
N ILE A 189 22.10 -2.73 1.52
CA ILE A 189 22.29 -2.80 2.97
C ILE A 189 23.78 -2.82 3.23
N GLU A 190 24.28 -1.86 3.98
CA GLU A 190 25.68 -1.71 4.28
C GLU A 190 25.92 -1.22 5.72
N THR A 191 27.16 -1.30 6.17
CA THR A 191 27.58 -0.74 7.46
C THR A 191 28.95 -0.08 7.34
N GLU A 192 29.14 1.02 8.05
CA GLU A 192 30.45 1.66 8.16
C GLU A 192 31.34 1.08 9.27
N ASN A 193 30.79 0.20 10.11
CA ASN A 193 31.49 -0.35 11.27
C ASN A 193 32.49 -1.47 10.93
N LEU A 194 32.51 -1.96 9.70
CA LEU A 194 33.36 -3.05 9.25
C LEU A 194 34.38 -2.57 8.22
N GLU A 195 35.41 -3.40 7.96
CA GLU A 195 36.38 -3.16 6.92
C GLU A 195 35.73 -3.11 5.53
N GLU A 196 36.36 -2.42 4.58
CA GLU A 196 35.80 -2.09 3.27
C GLU A 196 35.23 -3.32 2.51
N ASN A 197 35.91 -4.46 2.60
CA ASN A 197 35.49 -5.71 1.94
C ASN A 197 34.29 -6.43 2.60
N SER A 198 33.94 -6.04 3.83
CA SER A 198 32.87 -6.66 4.62
C SER A 198 31.72 -5.70 4.91
N ARG A 199 31.70 -4.52 4.29
CA ARG A 199 30.72 -3.46 4.57
C ARG A 199 29.37 -3.69 3.93
N VAL A 200 29.33 -4.36 2.80
CA VAL A 200 28.11 -4.51 2.00
C VAL A 200 27.52 -5.90 2.23
N PHE A 201 26.34 -5.94 2.82
CA PHE A 201 25.59 -7.18 3.06
C PHE A 201 24.67 -7.52 1.90
N GLU A 202 24.09 -6.49 1.26
CA GLU A 202 23.20 -6.65 0.12
C GLU A 202 23.37 -5.48 -0.85
N ASN A 203 23.38 -5.77 -2.15
CA ASN A 203 23.46 -4.76 -3.21
C ASN A 203 22.90 -5.33 -4.51
N SER A 204 21.63 -5.75 -4.49
CA SER A 204 21.03 -6.45 -5.62
C SER A 204 19.80 -5.76 -6.16
N THR A 205 19.56 -6.03 -7.42
CA THR A 205 18.31 -5.70 -8.12
C THR A 205 17.46 -6.94 -8.25
N TYR A 206 16.20 -6.86 -7.86
CA TYR A 206 15.22 -7.94 -7.93
C TYR A 206 14.09 -7.59 -8.90
N ILE A 207 13.64 -8.58 -9.66
CA ILE A 207 12.41 -8.51 -10.46
C ILE A 207 11.44 -9.52 -9.92
N SER A 208 10.24 -9.09 -9.61
CA SER A 208 9.17 -9.93 -9.08
C SER A 208 7.84 -9.67 -9.77
N ALA A 209 6.97 -10.68 -9.77
CA ALA A 209 5.56 -10.55 -10.11
C ALA A 209 4.75 -10.62 -8.82
N PHE A 210 3.71 -9.79 -8.73
CA PHE A 210 2.82 -9.79 -7.58
C PHE A 210 1.35 -9.79 -7.97
N GLY A 211 0.52 -10.32 -7.08
CA GLY A 211 -0.93 -10.27 -7.20
C GLY A 211 -1.57 -10.07 -5.83
N TYR A 212 -2.75 -9.47 -5.80
CA TYR A 212 -3.47 -9.24 -4.56
C TYR A 212 -4.98 -9.32 -4.75
N LEU A 213 -5.65 -9.73 -3.67
CA LEU A 213 -7.10 -9.72 -3.53
C LEU A 213 -7.46 -9.05 -2.21
N LYS A 214 -8.36 -8.07 -2.28
CA LYS A 214 -8.90 -7.41 -1.08
C LYS A 214 -10.42 -7.47 -1.10
N TYR A 215 -10.97 -7.71 0.06
CA TYR A 215 -12.40 -7.61 0.34
C TYR A 215 -12.61 -6.75 1.57
N ASP A 216 -13.45 -5.75 1.47
CA ASP A 216 -13.78 -4.86 2.59
C ASP A 216 -15.28 -4.60 2.61
N SER A 217 -15.93 -5.03 3.68
CA SER A 217 -17.32 -4.77 3.99
C SER A 217 -17.53 -4.08 5.33
N PHE A 218 -16.48 -3.55 5.93
CA PHE A 218 -16.60 -2.77 7.16
C PHE A 218 -17.46 -1.54 6.94
N ASP A 219 -18.34 -1.28 7.88
CA ASP A 219 -19.21 -0.10 7.90
C ASP A 219 -18.45 1.20 8.21
N ASN A 220 -17.29 1.11 8.85
CA ASN A 220 -16.42 2.23 9.15
C ASN A 220 -14.95 1.80 9.07
N ARG A 221 -14.11 2.64 8.48
CA ARG A 221 -12.69 2.35 8.27
C ARG A 221 -11.88 2.26 9.57
N TYR A 222 -12.15 3.14 10.52
CA TYR A 222 -11.33 3.28 11.75
C TYR A 222 -11.92 2.51 12.93
N PHE A 223 -13.24 2.56 13.08
CA PHE A 223 -13.99 1.95 14.18
C PHE A 223 -15.13 1.10 13.63
N PRO A 224 -14.82 -0.03 12.95
CA PRO A 224 -15.85 -0.87 12.38
C PRO A 224 -16.71 -1.51 13.46
N LYS A 225 -18.01 -1.48 13.25
CA LYS A 225 -19.00 -2.13 14.12
C LYS A 225 -19.52 -3.42 13.50
N ASN A 226 -19.56 -3.51 12.18
CA ASN A 226 -20.00 -4.69 11.46
C ASN A 226 -19.20 -4.87 10.18
N GLY A 227 -19.01 -6.14 9.79
CA GLY A 227 -18.44 -6.52 8.52
C GLY A 227 -17.19 -7.39 8.63
N TRP A 228 -16.61 -7.62 7.46
CA TRP A 228 -15.41 -8.42 7.26
C TRP A 228 -14.40 -7.66 6.44
N LEU A 229 -13.15 -7.86 6.75
CA LEU A 229 -11.99 -7.46 5.96
C LEU A 229 -11.20 -8.71 5.58
N PHE A 230 -10.75 -8.78 4.35
CA PHE A 230 -9.74 -9.71 3.89
C PHE A 230 -8.78 -8.96 2.98
N SER A 231 -7.48 -9.13 3.18
CA SER A 231 -6.43 -8.63 2.27
C SER A 231 -5.39 -9.72 2.13
N GLY A 232 -5.21 -10.24 0.93
CA GLY A 232 -4.18 -11.23 0.63
C GLY A 232 -3.33 -10.75 -0.53
N ASP A 233 -2.03 -10.94 -0.44
CA ASP A 233 -1.08 -10.69 -1.52
C ASP A 233 -0.05 -11.82 -1.61
N ILE A 234 0.41 -12.05 -2.82
CA ILE A 234 1.50 -12.95 -3.15
C ILE A 234 2.50 -12.21 -4.04
N GLN A 235 3.76 -12.40 -3.78
CA GLN A 235 4.86 -11.86 -4.57
C GLN A 235 5.87 -12.96 -4.85
N SER A 236 6.20 -13.17 -6.12
CA SER A 236 7.17 -14.17 -6.57
C SER A 236 8.39 -13.47 -7.13
N PHE A 237 9.54 -13.69 -6.52
CA PHE A 237 10.84 -13.18 -6.95
C PHE A 237 11.41 -14.10 -8.03
N LEU A 238 11.55 -13.54 -9.24
CA LEU A 238 11.85 -14.30 -10.45
C LEU A 238 13.31 -14.17 -10.88
N TYR A 239 13.93 -13.03 -10.53
CA TYR A 239 15.29 -12.68 -10.89
C TYR A 239 15.94 -11.84 -9.81
N SER A 240 17.24 -12.05 -9.60
CA SER A 240 18.13 -11.15 -8.86
C SER A 240 19.41 -10.92 -9.66
N SER A 241 20.00 -9.73 -9.51
CA SER A 241 21.39 -9.49 -9.92
C SER A 241 22.40 -10.21 -9.02
N ASP A 242 21.91 -10.66 -7.86
CA ASP A 242 22.57 -11.53 -6.90
C ASP A 242 23.99 -11.10 -6.52
N TYR A 243 24.06 -10.18 -5.60
CA TYR A 243 25.33 -9.68 -5.08
C TYR A 243 26.17 -10.80 -4.41
N THR A 244 25.52 -11.71 -3.70
CA THR A 244 26.16 -12.81 -2.97
C THR A 244 26.33 -14.09 -3.82
N LYS A 245 25.65 -14.17 -4.97
CA LYS A 245 25.52 -15.35 -5.85
C LYS A 245 24.86 -16.57 -5.20
N GLU A 246 23.92 -16.29 -4.29
CA GLU A 246 23.17 -17.31 -3.53
C GLU A 246 21.65 -17.22 -3.78
N PHE A 247 21.23 -16.53 -4.86
CA PHE A 247 19.81 -16.31 -5.12
C PHE A 247 19.14 -17.56 -5.73
N ASP A 248 18.17 -18.08 -5.00
CA ASP A 248 17.16 -18.99 -5.51
C ASP A 248 15.79 -18.31 -5.60
N ARG A 249 14.94 -18.77 -6.51
CA ARG A 249 13.59 -18.22 -6.67
C ARG A 249 12.74 -18.57 -5.48
N PHE A 250 12.10 -17.58 -4.90
CA PHE A 250 11.20 -17.74 -3.78
C PHE A 250 9.94 -16.90 -3.94
N SER A 251 8.96 -17.15 -3.11
CA SER A 251 7.72 -16.38 -3.08
C SER A 251 7.33 -16.06 -1.65
N ILE A 252 6.67 -14.93 -1.48
CA ILE A 252 6.16 -14.46 -0.20
C ILE A 252 4.65 -14.27 -0.35
N ALA A 253 3.89 -14.88 0.56
CA ALA A 253 2.46 -14.65 0.67
C ALA A 253 2.14 -13.99 2.01
N LYS A 254 1.25 -13.01 1.99
CA LYS A 254 0.76 -12.30 3.17
C LYS A 254 -0.75 -12.27 3.16
N GLY A 255 -1.34 -12.33 4.34
CA GLY A 255 -2.78 -12.27 4.49
C GLY A 255 -3.18 -11.56 5.78
N GLU A 256 -4.28 -10.84 5.70
CA GLU A 256 -4.93 -10.19 6.82
C GLU A 256 -6.42 -10.53 6.77
N ILE A 257 -6.99 -10.91 7.90
CA ILE A 257 -8.42 -11.12 8.07
C ILE A 257 -8.92 -10.31 9.26
N GLY A 258 -10.03 -9.63 9.08
CA GLY A 258 -10.68 -8.86 10.14
C GLY A 258 -12.18 -9.15 10.18
N PHE A 259 -12.72 -9.17 11.38
CA PHE A 259 -14.14 -9.31 11.63
C PHE A 259 -14.57 -8.30 12.69
N ALA A 260 -15.71 -7.65 12.46
CA ALA A 260 -16.34 -6.79 13.46
C ALA A 260 -17.82 -7.11 13.56
N LYS A 261 -18.33 -7.20 14.79
CA LYS A 261 -19.74 -7.42 15.07
C LYS A 261 -20.19 -6.64 16.28
N ASN A 262 -21.21 -5.81 16.09
CA ASN A 262 -21.92 -5.18 17.19
C ASN A 262 -22.96 -6.16 17.72
N PHE A 263 -22.90 -6.51 19.01
CA PHE A 263 -23.80 -7.44 19.66
C PHE A 263 -24.66 -6.80 20.77
N ALA A 264 -24.33 -5.55 21.12
CA ALA A 264 -25.13 -4.75 22.04
C ALA A 264 -24.92 -3.26 21.70
N LYS A 265 -25.86 -2.38 22.04
CA LYS A 265 -25.82 -0.94 21.69
C LYS A 265 -24.50 -0.24 21.98
N LYS A 266 -23.70 -0.74 22.94
CA LYS A 266 -22.42 -0.16 23.39
C LYS A 266 -21.21 -1.07 23.20
N TRP A 267 -21.39 -2.31 22.72
CA TRP A 267 -20.33 -3.30 22.66
C TRP A 267 -20.11 -3.78 21.24
N THR A 268 -18.87 -3.74 20.79
CA THR A 268 -18.43 -4.26 19.50
C THR A 268 -17.25 -5.19 19.73
N LEU A 269 -17.35 -6.41 19.22
CA LEU A 269 -16.21 -7.32 19.13
C LEU A 269 -15.53 -7.07 17.79
N LYS A 270 -14.22 -6.80 17.82
CA LYS A 270 -13.35 -6.76 16.65
C LYS A 270 -12.24 -7.78 16.84
N ILE A 271 -12.07 -8.67 15.87
CA ILE A 271 -10.98 -9.65 15.80
C ILE A 271 -10.24 -9.36 14.51
N GLN A 272 -8.92 -9.35 14.56
CA GLN A 272 -8.05 -9.15 13.40
C GLN A 272 -6.82 -10.04 13.57
N SER A 273 -6.40 -10.67 12.48
CA SER A 273 -5.21 -11.51 12.42
C SER A 273 -4.46 -11.24 11.13
N GLU A 274 -3.17 -11.24 11.21
CA GLU A 274 -2.23 -11.09 10.10
C GLU A 274 -1.29 -12.29 10.08
N ALA A 275 -0.97 -12.80 8.88
CA ALA A 275 -0.01 -13.87 8.71
C ALA A 275 0.83 -13.63 7.45
N GLY A 276 2.03 -14.17 7.45
CA GLY A 276 2.90 -14.16 6.28
C GLY A 276 3.76 -15.42 6.25
N PHE A 277 4.06 -15.87 5.04
CA PHE A 277 4.85 -17.07 4.78
C PHE A 277 5.78 -16.81 3.61
N SER A 278 7.06 -17.17 3.77
CA SER A 278 8.02 -17.32 2.69
C SER A 278 8.06 -18.79 2.27
N PHE A 279 8.11 -19.05 0.96
CA PHE A 279 8.20 -20.40 0.43
C PHE A 279 9.05 -20.42 -0.84
N GLY A 280 9.86 -21.45 -0.97
CA GLY A 280 10.90 -21.64 -1.97
C GLY A 280 12.01 -22.50 -1.37
N ASN A 281 13.10 -22.70 -2.10
CA ASN A 281 14.19 -23.53 -1.59
C ASN A 281 15.01 -22.81 -0.54
N GLU A 282 15.29 -21.51 -0.74
CA GLU A 282 15.97 -20.63 0.23
C GLU A 282 15.46 -19.20 0.03
N SER A 283 15.00 -18.58 1.09
CA SER A 283 14.70 -17.15 1.07
C SER A 283 15.99 -16.38 1.35
N VAL A 284 16.15 -15.24 0.70
CA VAL A 284 17.21 -14.30 1.07
C VAL A 284 16.83 -13.69 2.42
N ASP A 285 17.69 -13.78 3.43
CA ASP A 285 17.44 -13.36 4.82
C ASP A 285 16.86 -11.94 4.94
N PHE A 286 17.23 -11.04 4.04
CA PHE A 286 16.72 -9.67 4.03
C PHE A 286 15.26 -9.53 3.58
N PHE A 287 14.63 -10.61 3.15
CA PHE A 287 13.20 -10.70 2.85
C PHE A 287 12.41 -11.44 3.93
N ASP A 288 13.03 -11.87 5.00
CA ASP A 288 12.34 -12.42 6.17
C ASP A 288 11.38 -11.40 6.77
N PHE A 289 10.35 -11.90 7.43
CA PHE A 289 9.45 -11.05 8.19
C PHE A 289 10.13 -10.58 9.46
N VAL A 290 10.07 -9.27 9.67
CA VAL A 290 10.67 -8.64 10.83
C VAL A 290 9.58 -7.93 11.63
N LEU A 291 9.46 -8.30 12.90
CA LEU A 291 8.48 -7.72 13.82
C LEU A 291 9.18 -6.78 14.80
N GLY A 292 8.56 -5.65 15.05
CA GLY A 292 9.00 -4.68 16.06
C GLY A 292 8.71 -3.24 15.65
N GLY A 293 8.77 -2.35 16.64
CA GLY A 293 8.53 -0.93 16.45
C GLY A 293 7.09 -0.57 16.14
N TYR A 294 6.85 0.69 15.84
CA TYR A 294 5.54 1.25 15.55
C TYR A 294 5.55 1.97 14.19
N GLY A 295 4.49 1.75 13.41
CA GLY A 295 4.16 2.58 12.25
C GLY A 295 4.86 2.25 10.94
N ASN A 296 5.78 1.29 10.90
CA ASN A 296 6.48 0.94 9.67
C ASN A 296 5.86 -0.29 8.99
N GLN A 297 5.06 -0.06 7.97
CA GLN A 297 4.49 -1.12 7.12
C GLN A 297 4.92 -0.97 5.65
N THR A 298 5.80 -0.01 5.36
CA THR A 298 6.09 0.41 3.99
C THR A 298 7.31 -0.28 3.41
N ILE A 299 8.17 -0.84 4.25
CA ILE A 299 9.41 -1.47 3.80
C ILE A 299 9.27 -2.98 3.89
N ASN A 300 9.37 -3.66 2.75
CA ASN A 300 9.40 -5.11 2.64
C ASN A 300 8.40 -5.84 3.54
N ASN A 301 8.91 -6.71 4.40
CA ASN A 301 8.16 -7.54 5.32
C ASN A 301 8.20 -7.00 6.75
N PHE A 302 8.54 -5.74 6.97
CA PHE A 302 8.53 -5.15 8.29
C PHE A 302 7.09 -4.99 8.80
N LYS A 303 6.83 -5.54 9.97
CA LYS A 303 5.53 -5.49 10.64
C LYS A 303 5.66 -4.85 12.00
N HIS A 304 4.82 -3.88 12.28
CA HIS A 304 4.82 -3.27 13.61
C HIS A 304 4.34 -4.29 14.66
N PHE A 305 5.02 -4.29 15.80
CA PHE A 305 4.65 -5.08 16.96
C PHE A 305 4.88 -4.25 18.21
N LEU A 306 3.78 -3.89 18.88
CA LEU A 306 3.83 -3.02 20.06
C LEU A 306 4.53 -3.71 21.23
N GLY A 307 5.41 -2.99 21.90
CA GLY A 307 6.15 -3.48 23.05
C GLY A 307 7.56 -4.01 22.74
N TYR A 308 7.91 -4.10 21.47
CA TYR A 308 9.26 -4.43 21.00
C TYR A 308 9.87 -3.27 20.22
N ASP A 309 11.17 -3.15 20.26
CA ASP A 309 11.92 -2.21 19.44
C ASP A 309 11.95 -2.69 17.97
N PHE A 310 12.41 -1.84 17.04
CA PHE A 310 12.51 -2.21 15.63
C PHE A 310 13.48 -3.37 15.42
N LEU A 311 13.16 -4.28 14.49
CA LEU A 311 14.02 -5.36 13.99
C LEU A 311 14.46 -6.36 15.09
N ILE A 312 13.58 -6.71 16.02
CA ILE A 312 13.95 -7.61 17.14
C ILE A 312 13.60 -9.06 16.88
N ILE A 313 12.52 -9.32 16.15
CA ILE A 313 12.07 -10.68 15.85
C ILE A 313 12.04 -10.85 14.35
N SER A 314 12.77 -11.84 13.84
CA SER A 314 12.75 -12.21 12.41
C SER A 314 12.36 -13.65 12.21
N GLY A 315 11.94 -13.98 11.02
CA GLY A 315 11.62 -15.34 10.59
C GLY A 315 10.99 -15.37 9.20
N ASP A 316 11.01 -16.53 8.59
CA ASP A 316 10.42 -16.82 7.27
C ASP A 316 8.88 -16.84 7.29
N SER A 317 8.30 -16.88 8.48
CA SER A 317 6.85 -16.88 8.67
C SER A 317 6.43 -16.19 9.97
N PHE A 318 5.21 -15.67 10.00
CA PHE A 318 4.60 -15.12 11.21
C PHE A 318 3.08 -15.27 11.22
N ILE A 319 2.51 -15.29 12.42
CA ILE A 319 1.08 -15.12 12.69
C ILE A 319 0.95 -14.14 13.86
N LYS A 320 0.07 -13.14 13.69
CA LYS A 320 -0.15 -12.07 14.66
C LYS A 320 -1.63 -11.88 14.94
#